data_9b51c2f9cc105cb803871b4e5a46d191
#
_entry.id   9b51c2f9cc105cb803871b4e5a46d191
#
_cell.length_a   1.000
_cell.length_b   1.000
_cell.length_c   1.000
_cell.angle_alpha   90.00
_cell.angle_beta   90.00
_cell.angle_gamma   90.00
#
_symmetry.space_group_name_H-M   'P 1'
#
loop_
_entity.id
_entity.type
_entity.pdbx_description
1 polymer ?
#
loop_
_entity_poly.entity_id
_entity_poly.type
_entity_poly.pdbx_seq_one_letter_code
_entity_poly.pdbx_strand_id
1 'polypeptide(L)'
;LREILTKSGYTVAMTREKDEALCGETTGKKKVEDLNARLAVIDKEKPELTVSIHQNSYSAGTKGAQVFYYSGSEEGKRLANVLQETIKEEMGDGNHRVEKANDSYYMLKKSSGLFVIIECGFLSNPEEEKLLISEEYQQKMAKAVAEGIEKFLYNE
;
A
#
# COMPACT_ATOMS: atom_id res chain seq x y z
N LEU A 1 -1.27 -11.24 0.00
CA LEU A 1 -0.03 -10.68 0.52
C LEU A 1 0.32 -11.25 1.90
N ARG A 2 -0.57 -11.16 2.92
CA ARG A 2 -0.29 -11.70 4.26
C ARG A 2 0.20 -13.16 4.22
N GLU A 3 -0.51 -14.05 3.54
CA GLU A 3 -0.13 -15.47 3.45
C GLU A 3 1.25 -15.69 2.81
N ILE A 4 1.60 -14.90 1.79
CA ILE A 4 2.90 -14.99 1.13
C ILE A 4 4.00 -14.61 2.13
N LEU A 5 3.90 -13.44 2.75
CA LEU A 5 4.88 -12.97 3.72
C LEU A 5 4.99 -13.89 4.95
N THR A 6 3.87 -14.40 5.46
CA THR A 6 3.90 -15.36 6.59
C THR A 6 4.60 -16.67 6.21
N LYS A 7 4.41 -17.18 4.98
CA LYS A 7 5.12 -18.36 4.48
C LYS A 7 6.62 -18.11 4.31
N SER A 8 7.02 -16.88 4.00
CA SER A 8 8.42 -16.44 3.97
C SER A 8 9.02 -16.17 5.35
N GLY A 9 8.26 -16.40 6.44
CA GLY A 9 8.75 -16.30 7.82
C GLY A 9 8.55 -14.94 8.49
N TYR A 10 7.88 -13.99 7.84
CA TYR A 10 7.59 -12.67 8.43
C TYR A 10 6.41 -12.72 9.40
N THR A 11 6.48 -11.95 10.48
CA THR A 11 5.33 -11.64 11.33
C THR A 11 4.51 -10.54 10.68
N VAL A 12 3.24 -10.79 10.40
CA VAL A 12 2.35 -9.85 9.72
C VAL A 12 1.20 -9.44 10.63
N ALA A 13 1.16 -8.16 11.01
CA ALA A 13 0.02 -7.57 11.69
C ALA A 13 -0.91 -6.90 10.66
N MET A 14 -2.22 -7.12 10.81
CA MET A 14 -3.25 -6.51 9.97
C MET A 14 -4.00 -5.44 10.75
N THR A 15 -4.26 -4.29 10.15
CA THR A 15 -5.13 -3.27 10.77
C THR A 15 -6.58 -3.73 10.80
N ARG A 16 -7.02 -4.55 9.83
CA ARG A 16 -8.37 -5.18 9.81
C ARG A 16 -8.33 -6.47 9.01
N GLU A 17 -9.23 -7.37 9.32
CA GLU A 17 -9.40 -8.66 8.62
C GLU A 17 -10.77 -8.81 7.94
N LYS A 18 -11.67 -7.84 8.18
CA LYS A 18 -13.02 -7.80 7.62
C LYS A 18 -13.29 -6.44 6.99
N ASP A 19 -14.36 -6.34 6.20
CA ASP A 19 -14.83 -5.07 5.66
C ASP A 19 -15.59 -4.26 6.72
N GLU A 20 -14.85 -3.72 7.66
CA GLU A 20 -15.34 -2.94 8.79
C GLU A 20 -14.41 -1.76 9.10
N ALA A 21 -14.97 -0.70 9.66
CA ALA A 21 -14.20 0.37 10.24
C ALA A 21 -13.64 -0.06 11.61
N LEU A 22 -12.43 0.40 11.96
CA LEU A 22 -11.83 0.14 13.27
C LEU A 22 -12.35 1.06 14.37
N CYS A 23 -13.01 2.16 14.02
CA CYS A 23 -13.71 3.00 14.98
C CYS A 23 -15.08 2.38 15.33
N GLY A 24 -15.40 2.30 16.61
CA GLY A 24 -16.73 1.90 17.10
C GLY A 24 -17.81 2.95 16.81
N GLU A 25 -18.65 3.28 17.81
CA GLU A 25 -19.57 4.42 17.71
C GLU A 25 -18.80 5.73 17.48
N THR A 26 -19.21 6.50 16.48
CA THR A 26 -18.45 7.68 16.02
C THR A 26 -19.10 8.98 16.48
N THR A 27 -18.26 10.00 16.70
CA THR A 27 -18.68 11.37 17.04
C THR A 27 -19.08 12.19 15.81
N GLY A 28 -19.26 11.55 14.64
CA GLY A 28 -19.55 12.22 13.35
C GLY A 28 -18.33 12.44 12.48
N LYS A 29 -17.13 12.09 12.93
CA LYS A 29 -15.86 12.17 12.15
C LYS A 29 -15.31 10.78 11.82
N LYS A 30 -16.18 9.84 11.48
CA LYS A 30 -15.90 8.42 11.27
C LYS A 30 -14.59 8.15 10.50
N LYS A 31 -14.34 8.87 9.40
CA LYS A 31 -13.13 8.66 8.60
C LYS A 31 -11.84 8.97 9.38
N VAL A 32 -11.81 10.07 10.12
CA VAL A 32 -10.63 10.48 10.89
C VAL A 32 -10.42 9.53 12.08
N GLU A 33 -11.50 9.13 12.72
CA GLU A 33 -11.46 8.20 13.86
C GLU A 33 -10.96 6.81 13.43
N ASP A 34 -11.41 6.30 12.26
CA ASP A 34 -10.90 5.05 11.68
C ASP A 34 -9.40 5.14 11.33
N LEU A 35 -8.96 6.24 10.71
CA LEU A 35 -7.56 6.45 10.39
C LEU A 35 -6.69 6.52 11.66
N ASN A 36 -7.16 7.19 12.72
CA ASN A 36 -6.47 7.24 14.00
C ASN A 36 -6.41 5.85 14.67
N ALA A 37 -7.45 5.05 14.59
CA ALA A 37 -7.46 3.68 15.09
C ALA A 37 -6.41 2.81 14.37
N ARG A 38 -6.24 2.99 13.04
CA ARG A 38 -5.18 2.31 12.27
C ARG A 38 -3.80 2.76 12.69
N LEU A 39 -3.57 4.07 12.92
CA LEU A 39 -2.31 4.58 13.45
C LEU A 39 -2.00 3.97 14.83
N ALA A 40 -3.00 3.86 15.71
CA ALA A 40 -2.83 3.23 17.02
C ALA A 40 -2.40 1.75 16.93
N VAL A 41 -2.88 1.01 15.92
CA VAL A 41 -2.39 -0.36 15.66
C VAL A 41 -0.92 -0.33 15.26
N ILE A 42 -0.52 0.56 14.34
CA ILE A 42 0.88 0.69 13.89
C ILE A 42 1.79 1.06 15.08
N ASP A 43 1.38 2.03 15.90
CA ASP A 43 2.16 2.47 17.08
C ASP A 43 2.29 1.37 18.14
N LYS A 44 1.28 0.52 18.29
CA LYS A 44 1.29 -0.63 19.20
C LYS A 44 2.20 -1.75 18.69
N GLU A 45 2.04 -2.14 17.44
CA GLU A 45 2.75 -3.29 16.86
C GLU A 45 4.21 -2.94 16.50
N LYS A 46 4.52 -1.65 16.28
CA LYS A 46 5.86 -1.14 15.93
C LYS A 46 6.53 -1.95 14.82
N PRO A 47 5.86 -2.11 13.66
CA PRO A 47 6.40 -2.91 12.58
C PRO A 47 7.66 -2.26 12.00
N GLU A 48 8.55 -3.07 11.42
CA GLU A 48 9.72 -2.61 10.67
C GLU A 48 9.33 -1.74 9.48
N LEU A 49 8.25 -2.13 8.79
CA LEU A 49 7.62 -1.32 7.75
C LEU A 49 6.11 -1.55 7.70
N THR A 50 5.40 -0.59 7.17
CA THR A 50 3.94 -0.66 6.94
C THR A 50 3.62 -0.39 5.48
N VAL A 51 2.81 -1.28 4.89
CA VAL A 51 2.29 -1.13 3.53
C VAL A 51 0.77 -1.01 3.59
N SER A 52 0.22 0.06 3.02
CA SER A 52 -1.22 0.27 2.87
C SER A 52 -1.63 0.02 1.42
N ILE A 53 -2.53 -0.93 1.21
CA ILE A 53 -3.00 -1.34 -0.12
C ILE A 53 -4.30 -0.62 -0.45
N HIS A 54 -4.32 0.07 -1.57
CA HIS A 54 -5.43 0.89 -2.06
C HIS A 54 -5.70 0.70 -3.56
N GLN A 55 -6.85 1.18 -3.99
CA GLN A 55 -7.17 1.42 -5.39
C GLN A 55 -7.47 2.90 -5.56
N ASN A 56 -6.86 3.49 -6.58
CA ASN A 56 -6.97 4.91 -6.88
C ASN A 56 -8.23 5.23 -7.68
N SER A 57 -8.56 6.51 -7.79
CA SER A 57 -9.60 7.02 -8.68
C SER A 57 -9.22 8.41 -9.17
N TYR A 58 -9.32 8.64 -10.49
CA TYR A 58 -9.07 9.94 -11.10
C TYR A 58 -9.86 10.05 -12.40
N SER A 59 -9.24 10.31 -13.55
CA SER A 59 -9.92 10.32 -14.85
C SER A 59 -9.94 8.91 -15.47
N ALA A 60 -10.92 8.63 -16.33
CA ALA A 60 -11.08 7.33 -16.99
C ALA A 60 -9.87 6.89 -17.84
N GLY A 61 -9.05 7.81 -18.32
CA GLY A 61 -7.83 7.50 -19.08
C GLY A 61 -6.59 7.29 -18.22
N THR A 62 -6.69 7.50 -16.90
CA THR A 62 -5.54 7.34 -15.99
C THR A 62 -5.36 5.88 -15.61
N LYS A 63 -4.12 5.39 -15.66
CA LYS A 63 -3.79 3.99 -15.35
C LYS A 63 -2.41 3.83 -14.73
N GLY A 64 -2.12 2.64 -14.24
CA GLY A 64 -0.84 2.17 -13.71
C GLY A 64 -0.75 2.26 -12.19
N ALA A 65 -0.25 1.19 -11.56
CA ALA A 65 0.02 1.15 -10.13
C ALA A 65 1.07 2.19 -9.73
N GLN A 66 0.92 2.80 -8.55
CA GLN A 66 1.85 3.83 -8.05
C GLN A 66 2.05 3.73 -6.55
N VAL A 67 3.30 3.82 -6.12
CA VAL A 67 3.66 3.81 -4.70
C VAL A 67 3.90 5.25 -4.22
N PHE A 68 3.28 5.58 -3.08
CA PHE A 68 3.39 6.89 -2.45
C PHE A 68 4.13 6.80 -1.12
N TYR A 69 4.94 7.82 -0.83
CA TYR A 69 5.69 7.96 0.41
C TYR A 69 5.60 9.40 0.95
N TYR A 70 5.92 9.59 2.23
CA TYR A 70 6.01 10.92 2.82
C TYR A 70 7.29 11.63 2.38
N SER A 71 7.22 12.88 1.91
CA SER A 71 8.37 13.62 1.34
C SER A 71 9.54 13.79 2.31
N GLY A 72 9.28 13.84 3.61
CA GLY A 72 10.29 13.93 4.65
C GLY A 72 10.96 12.60 5.04
N SER A 73 10.61 11.48 4.36
CA SER A 73 11.15 10.15 4.67
C SER A 73 12.06 9.63 3.55
N GLU A 74 13.37 9.70 3.74
CA GLU A 74 14.34 9.14 2.80
C GLU A 74 14.21 7.60 2.70
N GLU A 75 14.02 6.90 3.82
CA GLU A 75 13.77 5.47 3.83
C GLU A 75 12.41 5.13 3.19
N GLY A 76 11.38 5.97 3.39
CA GLY A 76 10.10 5.83 2.70
C GLY A 76 10.25 5.97 1.19
N LYS A 77 11.09 6.88 0.71
CA LYS A 77 11.42 7.04 -0.69
C LYS A 77 12.14 5.79 -1.24
N ARG A 78 13.13 5.28 -0.51
CA ARG A 78 13.86 4.07 -0.89
C ARG A 78 12.93 2.86 -1.00
N LEU A 79 12.11 2.62 0.02
CA LEU A 79 11.10 1.55 0.00
C LEU A 79 10.12 1.72 -1.16
N ALA A 80 9.60 2.93 -1.36
CA ALA A 80 8.65 3.21 -2.44
C ALA A 80 9.27 2.98 -3.83
N ASN A 81 10.54 3.33 -4.02
CA ASN A 81 11.27 3.09 -5.26
C ASN A 81 11.44 1.59 -5.53
N VAL A 82 11.93 0.82 -4.55
CA VAL A 82 12.09 -0.64 -4.69
C VAL A 82 10.77 -1.32 -5.02
N LEU A 83 9.70 -0.98 -4.29
CA LEU A 83 8.36 -1.51 -4.54
C LEU A 83 7.84 -1.12 -5.93
N GLN A 84 8.01 0.16 -6.33
CA GLN A 84 7.54 0.64 -7.63
C GLN A 84 8.22 -0.09 -8.79
N GLU A 85 9.54 -0.24 -8.75
CA GLU A 85 10.28 -0.94 -9.80
C GLU A 85 9.95 -2.43 -9.82
N THR A 86 9.87 -3.11 -8.67
CA THR A 86 9.47 -4.52 -8.61
C THR A 86 8.05 -4.74 -9.13
N ILE A 87 7.10 -3.87 -8.78
CA ILE A 87 5.73 -3.94 -9.31
C ILE A 87 5.73 -3.79 -10.84
N LYS A 88 6.50 -2.84 -11.39
CA LYS A 88 6.59 -2.66 -12.84
C LYS A 88 7.16 -3.87 -13.56
N GLU A 89 8.24 -4.44 -13.01
CA GLU A 89 8.90 -5.64 -13.55
C GLU A 89 7.95 -6.84 -13.53
N GLU A 90 7.36 -7.14 -12.37
CA GLU A 90 6.52 -8.29 -12.17
C GLU A 90 5.18 -8.20 -12.91
N MET A 91 4.55 -7.03 -12.94
CA MET A 91 3.29 -6.85 -13.66
C MET A 91 3.47 -6.90 -15.17
N GLY A 92 4.56 -6.35 -15.70
CA GLY A 92 4.89 -6.39 -17.13
C GLY A 92 3.84 -5.71 -18.02
N ASP A 93 3.08 -4.76 -17.47
CA ASP A 93 1.92 -4.13 -18.12
C ASP A 93 2.26 -2.79 -18.81
N GLY A 94 3.55 -2.45 -18.90
CA GLY A 94 4.03 -1.19 -19.48
C GLY A 94 3.75 0.02 -18.59
N ASN A 95 3.61 -0.17 -17.29
CA ASN A 95 3.47 0.92 -16.32
C ASN A 95 4.72 1.81 -16.29
N HIS A 96 4.57 3.09 -16.62
CA HIS A 96 5.65 4.08 -16.62
C HIS A 96 5.68 4.99 -15.39
N ARG A 97 4.82 4.72 -14.40
CA ARG A 97 4.79 5.51 -13.17
C ARG A 97 6.06 5.26 -12.35
N VAL A 98 6.42 6.30 -11.61
CA VAL A 98 7.49 6.25 -10.60
C VAL A 98 6.87 6.48 -9.22
N GLU A 99 7.62 6.14 -8.19
CA GLU A 99 7.22 6.45 -6.82
C GLU A 99 6.97 7.96 -6.67
N LYS A 100 6.07 8.33 -5.76
CA LYS A 100 5.65 9.73 -5.64
C LYS A 100 5.56 10.19 -4.20
N ALA A 101 6.21 11.31 -3.90
CA ALA A 101 6.04 12.00 -2.63
C ALA A 101 4.61 12.53 -2.46
N ASN A 102 4.04 12.39 -1.26
CA ASN A 102 2.71 12.91 -0.95
C ASN A 102 2.62 13.35 0.51
N ASP A 103 2.40 14.65 0.72
CA ASP A 103 2.27 15.27 2.04
C ASP A 103 0.81 15.51 2.47
N SER A 104 -0.14 15.17 1.60
CA SER A 104 -1.57 15.36 1.86
C SER A 104 -2.25 14.12 2.43
N TYR A 105 -1.70 12.92 2.20
CA TYR A 105 -2.28 11.69 2.72
C TYR A 105 -2.06 11.58 4.24
N TYR A 106 -3.18 11.52 4.97
CA TYR A 106 -3.18 11.57 6.43
C TYR A 106 -2.27 10.52 7.08
N MET A 107 -2.35 9.27 6.61
CA MET A 107 -1.57 8.15 7.15
C MET A 107 -0.07 8.32 6.88
N LEU A 108 0.34 8.75 5.67
CA LEU A 108 1.74 9.03 5.36
C LEU A 108 2.34 10.11 6.27
N LYS A 109 1.56 11.17 6.53
CA LYS A 109 2.02 12.30 7.34
C LYS A 109 2.06 12.01 8.83
N LYS A 110 1.18 11.12 9.32
CA LYS A 110 0.97 10.90 10.76
C LYS A 110 1.59 9.62 11.29
N SER A 111 1.97 8.68 10.42
CA SER A 111 2.65 7.47 10.87
C SER A 111 4.01 7.80 11.47
N SER A 112 4.32 7.19 12.60
CA SER A 112 5.62 7.33 13.29
C SER A 112 6.72 6.43 12.70
N GLY A 113 6.34 5.43 11.87
CA GLY A 113 7.24 4.43 11.31
C GLY A 113 7.41 4.54 9.80
N LEU A 114 8.16 3.61 9.24
CA LEU A 114 8.33 3.47 7.79
C LEU A 114 7.00 3.05 7.15
N PHE A 115 6.42 3.92 6.35
CA PHE A 115 5.08 3.77 5.82
C PHE A 115 5.00 4.17 4.34
N VAL A 116 4.40 3.31 3.53
CA VAL A 116 4.08 3.59 2.12
C VAL A 116 2.63 3.22 1.79
N ILE A 117 2.08 3.86 0.76
CA ILE A 117 0.77 3.53 0.20
C ILE A 117 0.99 3.02 -1.23
N ILE A 118 0.42 1.86 -1.54
CA ILE A 118 0.40 1.29 -2.88
C ILE A 118 -1.00 1.44 -3.45
N GLU A 119 -1.13 2.24 -4.48
CA GLU A 119 -2.31 2.33 -5.32
C GLU A 119 -2.16 1.31 -6.45
N CYS A 120 -2.89 0.20 -6.38
CA CYS A 120 -2.70 -0.93 -7.30
C CYS A 120 -3.23 -0.69 -8.72
N GLY A 121 -3.97 0.38 -8.94
CA GLY A 121 -4.58 0.77 -10.21
C GLY A 121 -5.76 1.71 -9.97
N PHE A 122 -6.45 2.10 -11.02
CA PHE A 122 -7.52 3.11 -11.00
C PHE A 122 -8.89 2.50 -11.22
N LEU A 123 -9.76 2.53 -10.20
CA LEU A 123 -11.17 2.12 -10.31
C LEU A 123 -11.96 2.95 -11.35
N SER A 124 -11.52 4.18 -11.61
CA SER A 124 -12.11 5.04 -12.64
C SER A 124 -11.76 4.66 -14.08
N ASN A 125 -10.78 3.77 -14.27
CA ASN A 125 -10.41 3.24 -15.58
C ASN A 125 -11.09 1.87 -15.79
N PRO A 126 -11.97 1.72 -16.81
CA PRO A 126 -12.75 0.48 -17.00
C PRO A 126 -11.91 -0.77 -17.31
N GLU A 127 -10.70 -0.59 -17.85
CA GLU A 127 -9.78 -1.73 -18.11
C GLU A 127 -9.11 -2.16 -16.79
N GLU A 128 -8.62 -1.21 -16.00
CA GLU A 128 -7.99 -1.51 -14.70
C GLU A 128 -9.01 -1.99 -13.65
N GLU A 129 -10.23 -1.46 -13.65
CA GLU A 129 -11.31 -1.96 -12.78
C GLU A 129 -11.50 -3.47 -12.97
N LYS A 130 -11.56 -3.94 -14.23
CA LYS A 130 -11.67 -5.39 -14.54
C LYS A 130 -10.48 -6.19 -14.03
N LEU A 131 -9.26 -5.63 -14.11
CA LEU A 131 -8.07 -6.27 -13.57
C LEU A 131 -8.11 -6.31 -12.04
N LEU A 132 -8.43 -5.19 -11.39
CA LEU A 132 -8.46 -5.05 -9.93
C LEU A 132 -9.44 -6.01 -9.25
N ILE A 133 -10.54 -6.40 -9.91
CA ILE A 133 -11.50 -7.39 -9.40
C ILE A 133 -11.10 -8.83 -9.75
N SER A 134 -10.11 -9.07 -10.61
CA SER A 134 -9.67 -10.41 -10.98
C SER A 134 -8.72 -11.00 -9.93
N GLU A 135 -8.94 -12.26 -9.57
CA GLU A 135 -8.08 -12.97 -8.62
C GLU A 135 -6.64 -13.10 -9.15
N GLU A 136 -6.47 -13.33 -10.45
CA GLU A 136 -5.17 -13.45 -11.10
C GLU A 136 -4.33 -12.19 -10.92
N TYR A 137 -4.89 -11.03 -11.18
CA TYR A 137 -4.21 -9.74 -10.99
C TYR A 137 -3.88 -9.49 -9.52
N GLN A 138 -4.84 -9.75 -8.61
CA GLN A 138 -4.63 -9.58 -7.17
C GLN A 138 -3.50 -10.48 -6.65
N GLN A 139 -3.43 -11.74 -7.09
CA GLN A 139 -2.37 -12.68 -6.72
C GLN A 139 -1.01 -12.22 -7.26
N LYS A 140 -0.97 -11.78 -8.52
CA LYS A 140 0.25 -11.27 -9.16
C LYS A 140 0.77 -10.03 -8.44
N MET A 141 -0.11 -9.05 -8.17
CA MET A 141 0.22 -7.84 -7.41
C MET A 141 0.71 -8.17 -6.00
N ALA A 142 0.06 -9.10 -5.30
CA ALA A 142 0.47 -9.51 -3.97
C ALA A 142 1.87 -10.16 -3.95
N LYS A 143 2.22 -10.92 -4.98
CA LYS A 143 3.59 -11.48 -5.15
C LYS A 143 4.60 -10.39 -5.41
N ALA A 144 4.32 -9.46 -6.34
CA ALA A 144 5.20 -8.35 -6.66
C ALA A 144 5.50 -7.48 -5.41
N VAL A 145 4.48 -7.19 -4.61
CA VAL A 145 4.64 -6.43 -3.37
C VAL A 145 5.46 -7.21 -2.34
N ALA A 146 5.23 -8.53 -2.18
CA ALA A 146 6.02 -9.35 -1.26
C ALA A 146 7.49 -9.38 -1.67
N GLU A 147 7.79 -9.59 -2.94
CA GLU A 147 9.15 -9.59 -3.48
C GLU A 147 9.83 -8.23 -3.29
N GLY A 148 9.13 -7.12 -3.55
CA GLY A 148 9.66 -5.78 -3.30
C GLY A 148 9.96 -5.51 -1.82
N ILE A 149 9.15 -6.03 -0.89
CA ILE A 149 9.42 -5.97 0.54
C ILE A 149 10.69 -6.77 0.88
N GLU A 150 10.83 -7.99 0.36
CA GLU A 150 11.99 -8.83 0.58
C GLU A 150 13.27 -8.18 0.04
N LYS A 151 13.26 -7.68 -1.21
CA LYS A 151 14.38 -6.92 -1.80
C LYS A 151 14.79 -5.74 -0.92
N PHE A 152 13.83 -4.98 -0.41
CA PHE A 152 14.11 -3.85 0.46
C PHE A 152 14.77 -4.25 1.78
N LEU A 153 14.26 -5.29 2.45
CA LEU A 153 14.74 -5.74 3.76
C LEU A 153 16.12 -6.41 3.68
N TYR A 154 16.43 -7.10 2.57
CA TYR A 154 17.73 -7.76 2.37
C TYR A 154 18.75 -6.90 1.63
N ASN A 155 18.45 -5.62 1.33
CA ASN A 155 19.34 -4.68 0.64
C ASN A 155 19.81 -5.16 -0.76
N GLU A 156 18.97 -5.88 -1.47
CA GLU A 156 19.22 -6.26 -2.86
C GLU A 156 18.78 -5.18 -3.87
#